data_8e0621500eecd01400ff896f4a34ab51
#
_entry.id   8e0621500eecd01400ff896f4a34ab51
#
_cell.length_a   1.000
_cell.length_b   1.000
_cell.length_c   1.000
_cell.angle_alpha   90.00
_cell.angle_beta   90.00
_cell.angle_gamma   90.00
#
_symmetry.space_group_name_H-M   'P 1'
#
loop_
_entity.id
_entity.type
_entity.pdbx_description
1 polymer ?
#
loop_
_entity_poly.entity_id
_entity_poly.type
_entity_poly.pdbx_seq_one_letter_code
_entity_poly.pdbx_strand_id
1 'polypeptide(L)'
;MAPYAEQIGDWYDRPRPIDLRYVDGDPTSRRGQSTTKQHVWLRADGVLPDDPVLHACVVTYASDMTLLDTTLLPFGLDWDTPGMQMASVDHAMWFHRPFRADDWLLYAQSAVSTSSARGMAQGSIFTSDGRLAVSVVQEGLTRLTS
;
A
#
# COMPACT_ATOMS: atom_id res chain seq x y z
N MET A 1 0.25 5.90 22.84
CA MET A 1 -0.91 5.97 21.92
C MET A 1 -1.43 7.40 22.00
N ALA A 2 -1.49 7.96 21.06
CA ALA A 2 -1.06 8.76 20.03
C ALA A 2 -2.00 9.97 19.83
N PRO A 3 -1.48 11.15 19.61
CA PRO A 3 -2.30 12.33 19.28
C PRO A 3 -3.08 12.17 17.95
N TYR A 4 -2.87 11.10 17.19
CA TYR A 4 -3.50 10.83 15.89
C TYR A 4 -4.93 10.28 15.99
N ALA A 5 -5.32 9.63 17.08
CA ALA A 5 -6.67 9.07 17.22
C ALA A 5 -7.75 10.16 17.21
N GLU A 6 -7.44 11.37 17.68
CA GLU A 6 -8.36 12.50 17.64
C GLU A 6 -8.55 13.11 16.24
N GLN A 7 -7.54 13.02 15.38
CA GLN A 7 -7.59 13.58 14.01
C GLN A 7 -8.23 12.61 12.99
N ILE A 8 -8.05 11.31 13.18
CA ILE A 8 -8.54 10.29 12.26
C ILE A 8 -9.87 9.67 12.76
N GLY A 9 -10.31 10.05 13.98
CA GLY A 9 -11.56 9.60 14.59
C GLY A 9 -11.59 8.08 14.75
N ASP A 10 -12.71 7.47 14.39
CA ASP A 10 -12.95 6.01 14.46
C ASP A 10 -12.31 5.20 13.31
N TRP A 11 -11.40 5.80 12.54
CA TRP A 11 -10.77 5.15 11.38
C TRP A 11 -10.10 3.82 11.73
N TYR A 12 -9.46 3.71 12.90
CA TYR A 12 -8.81 2.49 13.34
C TYR A 12 -9.79 1.44 13.90
N ASP A 13 -10.96 1.88 14.37
CA ASP A 13 -11.97 1.02 15.00
C ASP A 13 -13.00 0.49 14.00
N ARG A 14 -13.00 1.02 12.77
CA ARG A 14 -13.93 0.54 11.71
C ARG A 14 -13.50 -0.82 11.18
N PRO A 15 -14.44 -1.78 11.05
CA PRO A 15 -14.18 -3.00 10.32
C PRO A 15 -13.69 -2.67 8.90
N ARG A 16 -12.58 -3.27 8.50
CA ARG A 16 -12.00 -3.07 7.17
C ARG A 16 -12.10 -4.36 6.37
N PRO A 17 -12.39 -4.27 5.08
CA PRO A 17 -12.45 -5.47 4.24
C PRO A 17 -11.06 -6.08 3.98
N ILE A 18 -9.99 -5.33 4.26
CA ILE A 18 -8.60 -5.77 4.07
C ILE A 18 -7.83 -5.64 5.39
N ASP A 19 -7.25 -6.75 5.84
CA ASP A 19 -6.29 -6.79 6.95
C ASP A 19 -4.89 -6.45 6.39
N LEU A 20 -4.28 -5.38 6.90
CA LEU A 20 -2.95 -4.89 6.51
C LEU A 20 -1.99 -4.97 7.69
N ARG A 21 -0.79 -5.52 7.48
CA ARG A 21 0.26 -5.58 8.50
C ARG A 21 1.59 -5.15 7.93
N TYR A 22 2.07 -4.00 8.37
CA TYR A 22 3.39 -3.49 7.97
C TYR A 22 4.51 -4.31 8.64
N VAL A 23 5.40 -4.88 7.82
CA VAL A 23 6.55 -5.66 8.30
C VAL A 23 7.60 -4.73 8.92
N ASP A 24 7.83 -3.60 8.27
CA ASP A 24 8.89 -2.64 8.62
C ASP A 24 8.41 -1.59 9.65
N GLY A 25 7.23 -1.79 10.25
CA GLY A 25 6.56 -0.84 11.12
C GLY A 25 5.65 0.14 10.36
N ASP A 26 4.68 0.69 11.07
CA ASP A 26 3.73 1.67 10.52
C ASP A 26 4.47 2.89 9.93
N PRO A 27 4.10 3.40 8.74
CA PRO A 27 4.77 4.55 8.11
C PRO A 27 4.87 5.77 9.02
N THR A 28 3.85 6.06 9.82
CA THR A 28 3.86 7.21 10.74
C THR A 28 4.89 7.05 11.85
N SER A 29 5.14 5.81 12.29
CA SER A 29 6.17 5.50 13.31
C SER A 29 7.59 5.60 12.77
N ARG A 30 7.75 5.61 11.44
CA ARG A 30 9.03 5.72 10.73
C ARG A 30 9.31 7.11 10.18
N ARG A 31 8.49 8.11 10.51
CA ARG A 31 8.70 9.51 10.09
C ARG A 31 10.11 9.97 10.44
N GLY A 32 10.79 10.60 9.50
CA GLY A 32 12.20 11.01 9.62
C GLY A 32 13.22 9.91 9.26
N GLN A 33 12.79 8.66 9.03
CA GLN A 33 13.66 7.60 8.53
C GLN A 33 13.56 7.52 7.00
N SER A 34 14.69 7.58 6.32
CA SER A 34 14.73 7.46 4.85
C SER A 34 14.89 6.00 4.44
N THR A 35 13.96 5.52 3.61
CA THR A 35 14.01 4.20 2.98
C THR A 35 13.32 4.24 1.62
N THR A 36 13.64 3.33 0.73
CA THR A 36 12.98 3.21 -0.57
C THR A 36 12.05 1.99 -0.64
N LYS A 37 11.97 1.20 0.43
CA LYS A 37 11.25 -0.07 0.44
C LYS A 37 10.26 -0.15 1.60
N GLN A 38 9.17 -0.86 1.35
CA GLN A 38 8.14 -1.19 2.33
C GLN A 38 7.59 -2.58 2.04
N HIS A 39 7.29 -3.33 3.09
CA HIS A 39 6.66 -4.64 2.99
C HIS A 39 5.37 -4.66 3.79
N VAL A 40 4.30 -5.11 3.18
CA VAL A 40 2.99 -5.17 3.81
C VAL A 40 2.40 -6.56 3.58
N TRP A 41 2.03 -7.25 4.65
CA TRP A 41 1.14 -8.40 4.56
C TRP A 41 -0.28 -7.88 4.37
N LEU A 42 -1.00 -8.46 3.42
CA LEU A 42 -2.39 -8.13 3.16
C LEU A 42 -3.24 -9.40 2.95
N ARG A 43 -4.50 -9.33 3.34
CA ARG A 43 -5.53 -10.32 3.00
C ARG A 43 -6.92 -9.72 3.15
N ALA A 44 -7.91 -10.32 2.49
CA ALA A 44 -9.31 -10.03 2.77
C ALA A 44 -9.67 -10.46 4.20
N ASP A 45 -10.50 -9.67 4.89
CA ASP A 45 -11.09 -10.05 6.17
C ASP A 45 -12.30 -10.96 5.92
N GLY A 46 -12.13 -12.25 6.22
CA GLY A 46 -13.13 -13.29 6.01
C GLY A 46 -12.84 -14.22 4.82
N VAL A 47 -13.64 -15.27 4.71
CA VAL A 47 -13.51 -16.28 3.65
C VAL A 47 -14.25 -15.83 2.41
N LEU A 48 -13.59 -15.85 1.26
CA LEU A 48 -14.18 -15.50 -0.03
C LEU A 48 -14.65 -16.74 -0.78
N PRO A 49 -15.69 -16.62 -1.63
CA PRO A 49 -16.05 -17.67 -2.59
C PRO A 49 -14.89 -18.06 -3.48
N ASP A 50 -14.91 -19.28 -4.02
CA ASP A 50 -13.90 -19.79 -4.93
C ASP A 50 -14.09 -19.24 -6.36
N ASP A 51 -13.95 -17.92 -6.50
CA ASP A 51 -14.09 -17.16 -7.74
C ASP A 51 -12.81 -16.37 -8.02
N PRO A 52 -12.00 -16.77 -9.04
CA PRO A 52 -10.75 -16.10 -9.37
C PRO A 52 -10.92 -14.61 -9.71
N VAL A 53 -12.05 -14.22 -10.29
CA VAL A 53 -12.31 -12.81 -10.64
C VAL A 53 -12.52 -12.00 -9.38
N LEU A 54 -13.26 -12.52 -8.40
CA LEU A 54 -13.44 -11.86 -7.11
C LEU A 54 -12.11 -11.66 -6.40
N HIS A 55 -11.26 -12.70 -6.35
CA HIS A 55 -9.93 -12.59 -5.75
C HIS A 55 -9.07 -11.53 -6.46
N ALA A 56 -9.10 -11.46 -7.79
CA ALA A 56 -8.40 -10.42 -8.55
C ALA A 56 -8.93 -9.02 -8.23
N CYS A 57 -10.25 -8.83 -8.15
CA CYS A 57 -10.86 -7.54 -7.79
C CYS A 57 -10.45 -7.09 -6.38
N VAL A 58 -10.46 -8.01 -5.41
CA VAL A 58 -10.07 -7.71 -4.01
C VAL A 58 -8.60 -7.28 -3.93
N VAL A 59 -7.69 -7.99 -4.61
CA VAL A 59 -6.26 -7.62 -4.62
C VAL A 59 -6.05 -6.31 -5.38
N THR A 60 -6.80 -6.05 -6.46
CA THR A 60 -6.75 -4.77 -7.17
C THR A 60 -7.11 -3.60 -6.24
N TYR A 61 -8.19 -3.74 -5.48
CA TYR A 61 -8.58 -2.75 -4.47
C TYR A 61 -7.49 -2.58 -3.39
N ALA A 62 -6.99 -3.70 -2.85
CA ALA A 62 -5.99 -3.66 -1.78
C ALA A 62 -4.65 -3.07 -2.23
N SER A 63 -4.25 -3.27 -3.50
CA SER A 63 -2.96 -2.84 -4.03
C SER A 63 -2.81 -1.33 -4.09
N ASP A 64 -3.91 -0.57 -4.15
CA ASP A 64 -3.90 0.90 -4.17
C ASP A 64 -3.79 1.52 -2.76
N MET A 65 -3.98 0.73 -1.70
CA MET A 65 -4.08 1.28 -0.34
C MET A 65 -2.75 1.78 0.23
N THR A 66 -1.60 1.29 -0.25
CA THR A 66 -0.30 1.56 0.38
C THR A 66 0.84 1.84 -0.62
N LEU A 67 0.63 1.63 -1.93
CA LEU A 67 1.73 1.67 -2.89
C LEU A 67 2.26 3.08 -3.11
N LEU A 68 1.38 4.06 -3.32
CA LEU A 68 1.79 5.43 -3.60
C LEU A 68 2.53 6.06 -2.41
N ASP A 69 2.19 5.67 -1.18
CA ASP A 69 2.83 6.16 0.05
C ASP A 69 4.33 5.88 0.07
N THR A 70 4.79 4.81 -0.60
CA THR A 70 6.22 4.48 -0.68
C THR A 70 7.04 5.58 -1.35
N THR A 71 6.44 6.41 -2.20
CA THR A 71 7.11 7.54 -2.86
C THR A 71 7.53 8.64 -1.90
N LEU A 72 6.98 8.68 -0.69
CA LEU A 72 7.31 9.63 0.37
C LEU A 72 8.44 9.14 1.28
N LEU A 73 8.64 7.84 1.37
CA LEU A 73 9.61 7.21 2.27
C LEU A 73 11.06 7.67 2.07
N PRO A 74 11.56 7.93 0.84
CA PRO A 74 12.92 8.45 0.64
C PRO A 74 13.16 9.81 1.32
N PHE A 75 12.09 10.56 1.59
CA PHE A 75 12.15 11.88 2.23
C PHE A 75 11.85 11.82 3.73
N GLY A 76 11.57 10.64 4.28
CA GLY A 76 11.14 10.49 5.67
C GLY A 76 9.77 11.11 5.94
N LEU A 77 8.93 11.20 4.91
CA LEU A 77 7.58 11.76 4.97
C LEU A 77 6.53 10.63 4.91
N ASP A 78 5.31 10.98 5.26
CA ASP A 78 4.13 10.13 5.15
C ASP A 78 2.92 10.93 4.63
N TRP A 79 1.83 10.24 4.35
CA TRP A 79 0.60 10.84 3.82
C TRP A 79 -0.06 11.84 4.78
N ASP A 80 0.22 11.75 6.08
CA ASP A 80 -0.30 12.63 7.14
C ASP A 80 0.65 13.83 7.41
N THR A 81 1.72 13.98 6.64
CA THR A 81 2.61 15.15 6.73
C THR A 81 1.83 16.42 6.41
N PRO A 82 1.86 17.45 7.29
CA PRO A 82 1.15 18.70 7.04
C PRO A 82 1.48 19.30 5.68
N GLY A 83 0.44 19.65 4.89
CA GLY A 83 0.59 20.19 3.54
C GLY A 83 0.81 19.14 2.45
N MET A 84 0.87 17.85 2.78
CA MET A 84 0.98 16.80 1.79
C MET A 84 -0.32 16.65 0.98
N GLN A 85 -0.18 16.65 -0.33
CA GLN A 85 -1.25 16.37 -1.28
C GLN A 85 -0.85 15.18 -2.14
N MET A 86 -1.70 14.15 -2.16
CA MET A 86 -1.50 12.94 -2.95
C MET A 86 -2.75 12.62 -3.76
N ALA A 87 -2.56 12.18 -4.99
CA ALA A 87 -3.63 11.67 -5.84
C ALA A 87 -3.07 10.70 -6.87
N SER A 88 -3.67 9.53 -7.02
CA SER A 88 -3.31 8.56 -8.04
C SER A 88 -3.59 9.11 -9.44
N VAL A 89 -2.68 8.90 -10.38
CA VAL A 89 -2.81 9.26 -11.80
C VAL A 89 -3.07 8.02 -12.64
N ASP A 90 -2.35 6.95 -12.38
CA ASP A 90 -2.55 5.65 -12.99
C ASP A 90 -2.30 4.51 -12.01
N HIS A 91 -2.70 3.31 -12.38
CA HIS A 91 -2.46 2.09 -11.61
C HIS A 91 -2.50 0.90 -12.58
N ALA A 92 -1.37 0.26 -12.80
CA ALA A 92 -1.24 -0.86 -13.72
C ALA A 92 -0.89 -2.15 -12.98
N MET A 93 -1.53 -3.24 -13.38
CA MET A 93 -1.34 -4.56 -12.76
C MET A 93 -1.17 -5.67 -13.79
N TRP A 94 -0.31 -6.63 -13.46
CA TRP A 94 -0.08 -7.84 -14.23
C TRP A 94 -0.27 -9.06 -13.35
N PHE A 95 -1.29 -9.87 -13.65
CA PHE A 95 -1.61 -11.09 -12.93
C PHE A 95 -0.86 -12.27 -13.58
N HIS A 96 0.04 -12.88 -12.82
CA HIS A 96 0.95 -13.93 -13.32
C HIS A 96 0.50 -15.33 -12.98
N ARG A 97 -0.07 -15.52 -11.79
CA ARG A 97 -0.43 -16.84 -11.24
C ARG A 97 -1.70 -16.76 -10.40
N PRO A 98 -2.45 -17.87 -10.29
CA PRO A 98 -3.58 -17.96 -9.37
C PRO A 98 -3.15 -17.74 -7.92
N PHE A 99 -4.01 -17.07 -7.16
CA PHE A 99 -3.87 -16.81 -5.72
C PHE A 99 -5.25 -16.71 -5.06
N ARG A 100 -5.27 -16.72 -3.73
CA ARG A 100 -6.45 -16.38 -2.94
C ARG A 100 -6.19 -15.06 -2.20
N ALA A 101 -7.16 -14.14 -2.27
CA ALA A 101 -7.06 -12.85 -1.59
C ALA A 101 -7.38 -12.94 -0.09
N ASP A 102 -8.01 -14.04 0.35
CA ASP A 102 -8.28 -14.36 1.76
C ASP A 102 -7.15 -15.18 2.43
N ASP A 103 -6.12 -15.56 1.68
CA ASP A 103 -4.84 -15.99 2.21
C ASP A 103 -3.90 -14.79 2.39
N TRP A 104 -2.90 -14.93 3.28
CA TRP A 104 -1.87 -13.91 3.42
C TRP A 104 -1.02 -13.79 2.16
N LEU A 105 -0.95 -12.57 1.64
CA LEU A 105 -0.10 -12.18 0.52
C LEU A 105 0.92 -11.15 0.98
N LEU A 106 2.18 -11.30 0.60
CA LEU A 106 3.23 -10.32 0.87
C LEU A 106 3.34 -9.33 -0.28
N TYR A 107 3.09 -8.07 0.00
CA TYR A 107 3.26 -6.96 -0.94
C TYR A 107 4.58 -6.25 -0.68
N ALA A 108 5.59 -6.56 -1.49
CA ALA A 108 6.89 -5.91 -1.48
C ALA A 108 6.83 -4.68 -2.39
N GLN A 109 7.02 -3.50 -1.83
CA GLN A 109 6.85 -2.21 -2.49
C GLN A 109 8.17 -1.44 -2.51
N SER A 110 8.38 -0.65 -3.56
CA SER A 110 9.55 0.25 -3.65
C SER A 110 9.23 1.54 -4.38
N ALA A 111 9.78 2.65 -3.87
CA ALA A 111 9.82 3.91 -4.58
C ALA A 111 10.77 3.79 -5.79
N VAL A 112 10.31 4.22 -6.96
CA VAL A 112 11.10 4.24 -8.20
C VAL A 112 11.65 5.63 -8.43
N SER A 113 10.78 6.64 -8.37
CA SER A 113 11.14 8.04 -8.61
C SER A 113 10.16 8.97 -7.91
N THR A 114 10.65 10.09 -7.41
CA THR A 114 9.79 11.18 -6.95
C THR A 114 10.42 12.49 -7.42
N SER A 115 9.79 13.16 -8.38
CA SER A 115 10.27 14.40 -8.95
C SER A 115 9.14 15.20 -9.59
N SER A 116 9.28 16.53 -9.66
CA SER A 116 8.31 17.41 -10.32
C SER A 116 6.87 17.20 -9.84
N ALA A 117 6.69 17.06 -8.52
CA ALA A 117 5.41 16.78 -7.86
C ALA A 117 4.74 15.46 -8.29
N ARG A 118 5.52 14.50 -8.80
CA ARG A 118 5.05 13.15 -9.12
C ARG A 118 5.89 12.10 -8.42
N GLY A 119 5.24 11.05 -7.99
CA GLY A 119 5.87 9.87 -7.43
C GLY A 119 5.48 8.63 -8.24
N MET A 120 6.45 7.78 -8.53
CA MET A 120 6.24 6.46 -9.14
C MET A 120 6.72 5.38 -8.18
N ALA A 121 5.89 4.41 -7.95
CA ALA A 121 6.16 3.24 -7.13
C ALA A 121 5.86 1.95 -7.88
N GLN A 122 6.56 0.89 -7.51
CA GLN A 122 6.31 -0.45 -8.02
C GLN A 122 6.17 -1.44 -6.86
N GLY A 123 5.43 -2.50 -7.10
CA GLY A 123 5.23 -3.55 -6.12
C GLY A 123 5.11 -4.94 -6.73
N SER A 124 5.47 -5.92 -5.93
CA SER A 124 5.32 -7.34 -6.24
C SER A 124 4.54 -8.03 -5.14
N ILE A 125 3.46 -8.72 -5.50
CA ILE A 125 2.63 -9.45 -4.55
C ILE A 125 2.95 -10.93 -4.66
N PHE A 126 3.37 -11.51 -3.54
CA PHE A 126 3.75 -12.91 -3.43
C PHE A 126 2.73 -13.68 -2.58
N THR A 127 2.47 -14.91 -2.96
CA THR A 127 1.77 -15.87 -2.11
C THR A 127 2.63 -16.26 -0.90
N SER A 128 2.03 -16.81 0.15
CA SER A 128 2.72 -17.21 1.38
C SER A 128 3.81 -18.27 1.18
N ASP A 129 3.71 -19.05 0.08
CA ASP A 129 4.76 -20.01 -0.35
C ASP A 129 5.83 -19.36 -1.27
N GLY A 130 5.83 -18.03 -1.43
CA GLY A 130 6.87 -17.27 -2.11
C GLY A 130 6.74 -17.16 -3.63
N ARG A 131 5.60 -17.53 -4.23
CA ARG A 131 5.38 -17.39 -5.68
C ARG A 131 4.92 -15.97 -6.02
N LEU A 132 5.54 -15.33 -7.00
CA LEU A 132 5.07 -14.06 -7.55
C LEU A 132 3.70 -14.24 -8.22
N ALA A 133 2.67 -13.63 -7.67
CA ALA A 133 1.30 -13.69 -8.17
C ALA A 133 0.93 -12.47 -9.02
N VAL A 134 1.31 -11.25 -8.56
CA VAL A 134 0.93 -10.00 -9.23
C VAL A 134 2.09 -9.02 -9.20
N SER A 135 2.29 -8.28 -10.30
CA SER A 135 3.14 -7.08 -10.34
C SER A 135 2.27 -5.83 -10.47
N VAL A 136 2.69 -4.76 -9.82
CA VAL A 136 1.94 -3.49 -9.76
C VAL A 136 2.89 -2.33 -10.02
N VAL A 137 2.43 -1.33 -10.77
CA VAL A 137 3.11 -0.05 -10.94
C VAL A 137 2.08 1.06 -10.82
N GLN A 138 2.42 2.13 -10.11
CA GLN A 138 1.54 3.28 -9.93
C GLN A 138 2.32 4.59 -10.02
N GLU A 139 1.77 5.56 -10.75
CA GLU A 139 2.20 6.95 -10.68
C GLU A 139 1.11 7.79 -9.99
N GLY A 140 1.52 8.78 -9.22
CA GLY A 140 0.62 9.71 -8.57
C GLY A 140 1.21 11.10 -8.39
N LEU A 141 0.34 12.07 -8.13
CA LEU A 141 0.72 13.37 -7.61
C LEU A 141 1.24 13.19 -6.19
N THR A 142 2.40 13.76 -5.89
CA THR A 142 2.97 13.83 -4.53
C THR A 142 3.54 15.24 -4.35
N ARG A 143 2.78 16.12 -3.74
CA ARG A 143 3.14 17.54 -3.60
C ARG A 143 3.04 17.99 -2.16
N LEU A 144 4.12 18.61 -1.68
CA LEU A 144 4.12 19.32 -0.40
C LEU A 144 3.84 20.80 -0.67
N THR A 145 2.77 21.32 -0.05
CA THR A 145 2.40 22.74 -0.11
C THR A 145 2.82 23.43 1.18
N SER A 146 3.42 24.59 1.04
CA SER A 146 3.77 25.47 2.17
C SER A 146 2.54 26.12 2.78
#